data_be0e037394f6c774ae2108ec39f5c38d
#
_entry.id   be0e037394f6c774ae2108ec39f5c38d
#
_cell.length_a   1.000
_cell.length_b   1.000
_cell.length_c   1.000
_cell.angle_alpha   90.00
_cell.angle_beta   90.00
_cell.angle_gamma   90.00
#
_symmetry.space_group_name_H-M   'P 1'
#
loop_
_entity.id
_entity.type
_entity.pdbx_description
1 polymer ?
#
loop_
_entity_poly.entity_id
_entity_poly.type
_entity_poly.pdbx_seq_one_letter_code
_entity_poly.pdbx_strand_id
1 'polypeptide(L)'
;MTGVQTCALPISTLMKLTTRAIKKAIYRSKDAMPTGEIYVCGGGAYNSYLLEQLRWRLRKHNWSVQTTDALGLAPTWVEATAFAWLAMRFMEQLSGNLPAVTGASGNRILGTITAV
;
A
#
# COMPACT_ATOMS: atom_id res chain seq x y z
N MET A 1 -18.53 33.12 -14.74
CA MET A 1 -18.66 32.09 -13.72
C MET A 1 -18.44 30.70 -14.32
N THR A 2 -17.20 30.31 -14.71
CA THR A 2 -16.94 29.01 -15.38
C THR A 2 -15.57 28.41 -15.05
N GLY A 3 -14.98 28.75 -13.89
CA GLY A 3 -13.61 28.29 -13.52
C GLY A 3 -13.51 27.08 -12.61
N VAL A 4 -14.58 26.58 -12.00
CA VAL A 4 -14.50 25.57 -10.90
C VAL A 4 -14.78 24.13 -11.38
N GLN A 5 -15.39 23.95 -12.54
CA GLN A 5 -15.76 22.59 -13.00
C GLN A 5 -14.64 21.80 -13.69
N THR A 6 -13.58 22.45 -14.16
CA THR A 6 -12.52 21.81 -14.96
C THR A 6 -11.56 20.94 -14.15
N CYS A 7 -11.39 21.14 -12.86
CA CYS A 7 -10.48 20.34 -12.02
C CYS A 7 -11.12 19.09 -11.40
N ALA A 8 -12.41 19.07 -11.19
CA ALA A 8 -13.10 17.93 -10.55
C ALA A 8 -13.15 16.68 -11.43
N LEU A 9 -13.34 16.81 -12.73
CA LEU A 9 -13.40 15.68 -13.66
C LEU A 9 -12.06 14.93 -13.81
N PRO A 10 -10.91 15.57 -14.00
CA PRO A 10 -9.62 14.90 -14.03
C PRO A 10 -9.31 14.17 -12.73
N ILE A 11 -9.54 14.80 -11.56
CA ILE A 11 -9.30 14.19 -10.24
C ILE A 11 -10.16 12.95 -10.05
N SER A 12 -11.46 13.02 -10.37
CA SER A 12 -12.36 11.87 -10.25
C SER A 12 -12.00 10.74 -11.22
N THR A 13 -11.48 11.07 -12.39
CA THR A 13 -11.02 10.11 -13.40
C THR A 13 -9.76 9.40 -12.93
N LEU A 14 -8.76 10.11 -12.39
CA LEU A 14 -7.56 9.54 -11.81
C LEU A 14 -7.89 8.63 -10.62
N MET A 15 -8.80 9.04 -9.74
CA MET A 15 -9.28 8.21 -8.64
C MET A 15 -9.94 6.92 -9.12
N LYS A 16 -10.77 7.00 -10.16
CA LYS A 16 -11.39 5.81 -10.77
C LYS A 16 -10.34 4.88 -11.37
N LEU A 17 -9.31 5.43 -12.02
CA LEU A 17 -8.20 4.65 -12.57
C LEU A 17 -7.43 3.94 -11.45
N THR A 18 -7.02 4.68 -10.42
CA THR A 18 -6.28 4.15 -9.26
C THR A 18 -7.06 3.02 -8.58
N THR A 19 -8.32 3.25 -8.24
CA THR A 19 -9.13 2.24 -7.55
C THR A 19 -9.45 1.02 -8.42
N ARG A 20 -9.54 1.18 -9.74
CA ARG A 20 -9.67 0.06 -10.68
C ARG A 20 -8.37 -0.74 -10.80
N ALA A 21 -7.22 -0.07 -10.84
CA ALA A 21 -5.92 -0.73 -10.90
C ALA A 21 -5.66 -1.57 -9.63
N ILE A 22 -5.92 -0.99 -8.45
CA ILE A 22 -5.83 -1.69 -7.16
C ILE A 22 -6.77 -2.92 -7.15
N LYS A 23 -8.04 -2.72 -7.49
CA LYS A 23 -9.00 -3.83 -7.59
C LYS A 23 -8.47 -4.93 -8.52
N LYS A 24 -7.97 -4.57 -9.72
CA LYS A 24 -7.45 -5.55 -10.69
C LYS A 24 -6.24 -6.33 -10.14
N ALA A 25 -5.35 -5.66 -9.40
CA ALA A 25 -4.20 -6.31 -8.75
C ALA A 25 -4.65 -7.32 -7.70
N ILE A 26 -5.59 -6.94 -6.82
CA ILE A 26 -6.17 -7.83 -5.81
C ILE A 26 -6.83 -9.05 -6.47
N TYR A 27 -7.57 -8.84 -7.54
CA TYR A 27 -8.25 -9.93 -8.26
C TYR A 27 -7.31 -10.94 -8.92
N ARG A 28 -6.10 -10.55 -9.28
CA ARG A 28 -5.10 -11.49 -9.79
C ARG A 28 -4.62 -12.47 -8.72
N SER A 29 -4.74 -12.10 -7.46
CA SER A 29 -4.36 -12.95 -6.32
C SER A 29 -5.54 -13.71 -5.71
N LYS A 30 -6.77 -13.53 -6.22
CA LYS A 30 -8.00 -14.06 -5.60
C LYS A 30 -8.06 -15.60 -5.58
N ASP A 31 -7.43 -16.25 -6.54
CA ASP A 31 -7.42 -17.71 -6.62
C ASP A 31 -6.57 -18.33 -5.51
N ALA A 32 -5.56 -17.57 -5.04
CA ALA A 32 -4.76 -17.92 -3.86
C ALA A 32 -5.42 -17.44 -2.55
N MET A 33 -6.21 -16.35 -2.59
CA MET A 33 -6.83 -15.73 -1.41
C MET A 33 -8.25 -15.26 -1.75
N PRO A 34 -9.28 -16.11 -1.56
CA PRO A 34 -10.67 -15.78 -1.90
C PRO A 34 -11.28 -14.68 -1.03
N THR A 35 -10.77 -14.48 0.17
CA THR A 35 -11.15 -13.42 1.13
C THR A 35 -9.92 -12.78 1.72
N GLY A 36 -10.04 -11.57 2.28
CA GLY A 36 -8.89 -10.94 2.94
C GLY A 36 -9.20 -9.54 3.46
N GLU A 37 -8.18 -8.96 4.05
CA GLU A 37 -8.19 -7.62 4.61
C GLU A 37 -7.16 -6.75 3.88
N ILE A 38 -7.55 -5.53 3.57
CA ILE A 38 -6.70 -4.55 2.91
C ILE A 38 -6.48 -3.41 3.88
N TYR A 39 -5.23 -3.17 4.19
CA TYR A 39 -4.81 -2.07 5.05
C TYR A 39 -4.11 -1.01 4.22
N VAL A 40 -4.70 0.18 4.18
CA VAL A 40 -4.17 1.32 3.41
C VAL A 40 -3.26 2.13 4.31
N CYS A 41 -2.04 2.44 3.85
CA CYS A 41 -1.05 3.26 4.53
C CYS A 41 -0.63 4.46 3.69
N GLY A 42 0.22 5.32 4.27
CA GLY A 42 0.70 6.54 3.66
C GLY A 42 -0.40 7.60 3.51
N GLY A 43 -0.12 8.66 2.76
CA GLY A 43 -1.04 9.79 2.59
C GLY A 43 -2.40 9.42 1.99
N GLY A 44 -2.48 8.35 1.20
CA GLY A 44 -3.73 7.85 0.63
C GLY A 44 -4.75 7.37 1.66
N ALA A 45 -4.30 6.98 2.86
CA ALA A 45 -5.15 6.54 3.95
C ALA A 45 -6.06 7.66 4.49
N TYR A 46 -5.67 8.92 4.31
CA TYR A 46 -6.45 10.09 4.71
C TYR A 46 -7.41 10.59 3.63
N ASN A 47 -7.41 9.96 2.46
CA ASN A 47 -8.34 10.28 1.40
C ASN A 47 -9.62 9.44 1.56
N SER A 48 -10.63 10.00 2.22
CA SER A 48 -11.91 9.36 2.49
C SER A 48 -12.59 8.85 1.20
N TYR A 49 -12.54 9.65 0.14
CA TYR A 49 -13.11 9.29 -1.16
C TYR A 49 -12.41 8.06 -1.77
N LEU A 50 -11.08 7.98 -1.68
CA LEU A 50 -10.32 6.80 -2.11
C LEU A 50 -10.78 5.54 -1.36
N LEU A 51 -10.85 5.63 -0.03
CA LEU A 51 -11.27 4.51 0.83
C LEU A 51 -12.69 4.06 0.53
N GLU A 52 -13.63 5.00 0.39
CA GLU A 52 -15.01 4.72 0.02
C GLU A 52 -15.11 4.01 -1.34
N GLN A 53 -14.38 4.51 -2.35
CA GLN A 53 -14.35 3.89 -3.67
C GLN A 53 -13.76 2.48 -3.64
N LEU A 54 -12.74 2.23 -2.84
CA LEU A 54 -12.17 0.90 -2.66
C LEU A 54 -13.17 -0.03 -1.97
N ARG A 55 -13.77 0.38 -0.84
CA ARG A 55 -14.81 -0.38 -0.13
C ARG A 55 -15.97 -0.73 -1.05
N TRP A 56 -16.47 0.25 -1.81
CA TRP A 56 -17.57 0.05 -2.75
C TRP A 56 -17.23 -0.97 -3.83
N ARG A 57 -16.00 -0.92 -4.38
CA ARG A 57 -15.56 -1.82 -5.45
C ARG A 57 -15.33 -3.24 -4.98
N LEU A 58 -14.96 -3.43 -3.72
CA LEU A 58 -14.58 -4.72 -3.16
C LEU A 58 -15.70 -5.38 -2.34
N ARG A 59 -16.81 -4.67 -2.11
CA ARG A 59 -17.93 -5.14 -1.27
C ARG A 59 -18.54 -6.48 -1.65
N LYS A 60 -18.44 -6.89 -2.92
CA LYS A 60 -19.01 -8.15 -3.42
C LYS A 60 -18.09 -9.36 -3.25
N HIS A 61 -16.92 -9.19 -2.66
CA HIS A 61 -15.86 -10.19 -2.69
C HIS A 61 -15.31 -10.54 -1.30
N ASN A 62 -16.05 -10.25 -0.25
CA ASN A 62 -15.63 -10.53 1.13
C ASN A 62 -14.25 -9.97 1.50
N TRP A 63 -13.88 -8.82 0.91
CA TRP A 63 -12.67 -8.10 1.23
C TRP A 63 -13.01 -6.86 2.05
N SER A 64 -12.40 -6.72 3.23
CA SER A 64 -12.48 -5.51 4.05
C SER A 64 -11.41 -4.50 3.64
N VAL A 65 -11.70 -3.21 3.80
CA VAL A 65 -10.73 -2.12 3.55
C VAL A 65 -10.69 -1.22 4.76
N GLN A 66 -9.54 -1.15 5.39
CA GLN A 66 -9.26 -0.35 6.58
C GLN A 66 -7.97 0.45 6.38
N THR A 67 -7.62 1.30 7.33
CA THR A 67 -6.29 1.90 7.43
C THR A 67 -5.44 1.13 8.43
N THR A 68 -4.12 1.31 8.37
CA THR A 68 -3.19 0.65 9.32
C THR A 68 -3.40 1.07 10.76
N ASP A 69 -4.17 2.14 11.03
CA ASP A 69 -4.61 2.49 12.40
C ASP A 69 -5.33 1.32 13.08
N ALA A 70 -6.08 0.52 12.33
CA ALA A 70 -6.77 -0.67 12.85
C ALA A 70 -5.80 -1.74 13.38
N LEU A 71 -4.53 -1.68 12.95
CA LEU A 71 -3.44 -2.54 13.44
C LEU A 71 -2.59 -1.86 14.52
N GLY A 72 -2.96 -0.67 14.97
CA GLY A 72 -2.21 0.11 15.96
C GLY A 72 -1.01 0.87 15.38
N LEU A 73 -0.89 0.97 14.05
CA LEU A 73 0.18 1.71 13.39
C LEU A 73 -0.41 2.81 12.50
N ALA A 74 -0.17 4.07 12.86
CA ALA A 74 -0.64 5.20 12.07
C ALA A 74 -0.12 5.12 10.61
N PRO A 75 -0.96 5.41 9.60
CA PRO A 75 -0.63 5.23 8.19
C PRO A 75 0.66 5.92 7.74
N THR A 76 0.96 7.09 8.30
CA THR A 76 2.17 7.87 7.99
C THR A 76 3.45 7.30 8.61
N TRP A 77 3.34 6.39 9.57
CA TRP A 77 4.49 5.78 10.25
C TRP A 77 4.94 4.46 9.63
N VAL A 78 4.15 3.88 8.73
CA VAL A 78 4.45 2.58 8.12
C VAL A 78 5.80 2.60 7.39
N GLU A 79 6.07 3.64 6.61
CA GLU A 79 7.32 3.80 5.88
C GLU A 79 8.51 3.97 6.84
N ALA A 80 8.39 4.87 7.82
CA ALA A 80 9.44 5.08 8.83
C ALA A 80 9.73 3.80 9.62
N THR A 81 8.69 3.04 9.99
CA THR A 81 8.83 1.75 10.67
C THR A 81 9.55 0.72 9.79
N ALA A 82 9.20 0.67 8.51
CA ALA A 82 9.86 -0.23 7.56
C ALA A 82 11.36 0.09 7.41
N PHE A 83 11.73 1.36 7.30
CA PHE A 83 13.14 1.76 7.24
C PHE A 83 13.88 1.51 8.55
N ALA A 84 13.27 1.76 9.70
CA ALA A 84 13.85 1.43 10.99
C ALA A 84 14.10 -0.08 11.13
N TRP A 85 13.16 -0.91 10.67
CA TRP A 85 13.34 -2.36 10.62
C TRP A 85 14.49 -2.77 9.69
N LEU A 86 14.60 -2.18 8.50
CA LEU A 86 15.70 -2.46 7.58
C LEU A 86 17.06 -2.06 8.17
N ALA A 87 17.13 -0.91 8.86
CA ALA A 87 18.35 -0.49 9.56
C ALA A 87 18.75 -1.48 10.67
N MET A 88 17.80 -1.94 11.47
CA MET A 88 18.03 -2.99 12.48
C MET A 88 18.54 -4.26 11.81
N ARG A 89 17.91 -4.75 10.74
CA ARG A 89 18.35 -5.94 9.99
C ARG A 89 19.77 -5.80 9.48
N PHE A 90 20.11 -4.62 8.97
CA PHE A 90 21.48 -4.33 8.52
C PHE A 90 22.49 -4.42 9.68
N MET A 91 22.20 -3.78 10.82
CA MET A 91 23.10 -3.80 11.99
C MET A 91 23.30 -5.22 12.55
N GLU A 92 22.27 -6.05 12.50
CA GLU A 92 22.31 -7.44 12.94
C GLU A 92 22.85 -8.40 11.86
N GLN A 93 23.29 -7.90 10.71
CA GLN A 93 23.78 -8.68 9.57
C GLN A 93 22.76 -9.71 9.06
N LEU A 94 21.50 -9.36 9.13
CA LEU A 94 20.37 -10.19 8.70
C LEU A 94 19.82 -9.71 7.35
N SER A 95 19.25 -10.65 6.59
CA SER A 95 18.63 -10.34 5.30
C SER A 95 17.47 -9.36 5.44
N GLY A 96 17.46 -8.31 4.62
CA GLY A 96 16.36 -7.33 4.51
C GLY A 96 15.41 -7.59 3.35
N ASN A 97 15.68 -8.58 2.49
CA ASN A 97 14.82 -8.94 1.36
C ASN A 97 14.12 -10.28 1.57
N LEU A 98 13.07 -10.49 0.79
CA LEU A 98 12.35 -11.76 0.70
C LEU A 98 12.40 -12.25 -0.76
N PRO A 99 13.32 -13.17 -1.11
CA PRO A 99 13.52 -13.62 -2.50
C PRO A 99 12.26 -14.15 -3.17
N ALA A 100 11.40 -14.86 -2.43
CA ALA A 100 10.14 -15.39 -2.93
C ALA A 100 9.17 -14.30 -3.46
N VAL A 101 9.30 -13.07 -2.96
CA VAL A 101 8.47 -11.92 -3.37
C VAL A 101 9.17 -11.05 -4.41
N THR A 102 10.47 -10.86 -4.25
CA THR A 102 11.24 -9.92 -5.09
C THR A 102 11.81 -10.57 -6.35
N GLY A 103 11.83 -11.91 -6.43
CA GLY A 103 12.51 -12.64 -7.51
C GLY A 103 14.04 -12.61 -7.42
N ALA A 104 14.59 -12.15 -6.30
CA ALA A 104 16.05 -12.13 -6.09
C ALA A 104 16.61 -13.56 -6.02
N SER A 105 17.84 -13.74 -6.48
CA SER A 105 18.55 -15.04 -6.49
C SER A 105 18.94 -15.56 -5.12
N GLY A 106 18.70 -14.81 -4.04
CA GLY A 106 18.97 -15.20 -2.65
C GLY A 106 18.80 -14.05 -1.67
N ASN A 107 19.03 -14.38 -0.41
CA ASN A 107 18.99 -13.42 0.69
C ASN A 107 20.11 -12.38 0.57
N ARG A 108 19.81 -11.13 0.90
CA ARG A 108 20.76 -10.00 0.86
C ARG A 108 20.56 -9.11 2.08
N ILE A 109 21.68 -8.72 2.67
CA ILE A 109 21.73 -7.61 3.62
C ILE A 109 21.57 -6.32 2.80
N LEU A 110 20.57 -5.52 3.14
CA LEU A 110 20.26 -4.28 2.43
C LEU A 110 20.74 -3.07 3.20
N GLY A 111 21.44 -2.18 2.53
CA GLY A 111 21.96 -0.95 3.11
C GLY A 111 23.47 -0.87 3.08
N THR A 112 23.98 0.31 3.41
CA THR A 112 25.42 0.61 3.57
C THR A 112 25.60 1.72 4.60
N ILE A 113 26.72 1.72 5.31
CA ILE A 113 27.13 2.83 6.16
C ILE A 113 28.17 3.63 5.37
N THR A 114 27.89 4.91 5.16
CA THR A 114 28.88 5.86 4.64
C THR A 114 29.46 6.65 5.81
N ALA A 115 30.78 6.60 5.97
CA ALA A 115 31.46 7.52 6.88
C ALA A 115 31.32 8.96 6.33
N VAL A 116 31.03 9.91 7.20
CA VAL A 116 31.01 11.35 6.92
C VAL A 116 32.41 11.89 7.12
#